data_defc11e6c62e11c5c7caaba145d149ba
#
_entry.id   defc11e6c62e11c5c7caaba145d149ba
#
_cell.length_a   1.000
_cell.length_b   1.000
_cell.length_c   1.000
_cell.angle_alpha   90.00
_cell.angle_beta   90.00
_cell.angle_gamma   90.00
#
_symmetry.space_group_name_H-M   'P 1'
#
loop_
_entity.id
_entity.type
_entity.pdbx_description
1 polymer ?
#
loop_
_entity_poly.entity_id
_entity_poly.type
_entity_poly.pdbx_seq_one_letter_code
_entity_poly.pdbx_strand_id
1 'polypeptide(L)'
;AGRKKAHTFDLYTLNFAAMAFGTDIVKTTSTCIKSATGIDAQNSITLEYADGKMAVLNSSLLAKSDRQGIISGDKGFMIVENINNPQQVRVYDEDYQLKATYDCPPQITGYEYQVYASIEALNNGWLESPYMPHAETLRIMQQMDALRKEWGIIYPFE
;
A
#
# COMPACT_ATOMS: atom_id res chain seq x y z
N ALA A 1 -19.20 -3.92 -21.44
CA ALA A 1 -18.13 -4.83 -21.03
C ALA A 1 -17.28 -4.11 -19.98
N GLY A 2 -17.55 -4.37 -18.68
CA GLY A 2 -16.80 -3.78 -17.57
C GLY A 2 -15.38 -4.35 -17.58
N ARG A 3 -14.37 -3.47 -17.63
CA ARG A 3 -12.98 -3.86 -17.42
C ARG A 3 -12.88 -4.46 -16.01
N LYS A 4 -12.44 -5.72 -15.93
CA LYS A 4 -12.06 -6.34 -14.67
C LYS A 4 -10.86 -5.58 -14.12
N LYS A 5 -11.05 -4.72 -13.12
CA LYS A 5 -9.96 -4.12 -12.34
C LYS A 5 -9.64 -5.10 -11.22
N ALA A 6 -8.62 -5.92 -11.42
CA ALA A 6 -8.12 -6.83 -10.41
C ALA A 6 -7.03 -6.12 -9.57
N HIS A 7 -7.00 -6.38 -8.26
CA HIS A 7 -5.91 -6.13 -7.30
C HIS A 7 -5.29 -4.73 -7.18
N THR A 8 -5.80 -3.70 -7.83
CA THR A 8 -5.15 -2.37 -7.84
C THR A 8 -5.13 -1.71 -6.45
N PHE A 9 -6.06 -2.07 -5.55
CA PHE A 9 -6.14 -1.43 -4.23
C PHE A 9 -5.16 -2.03 -3.22
N ASP A 10 -4.91 -3.34 -3.27
CA ASP A 10 -3.97 -4.01 -2.35
C ASP A 10 -2.54 -3.55 -2.59
N LEU A 11 -2.21 -3.18 -3.81
CA LEU A 11 -0.91 -2.61 -4.16
C LEU A 11 -0.55 -1.41 -3.26
N TYR A 12 -1.48 -0.49 -3.05
CA TYR A 12 -1.23 0.71 -2.24
C TYR A 12 -1.08 0.38 -0.76
N THR A 13 -1.96 -0.46 -0.22
CA THR A 13 -1.92 -0.83 1.20
C THR A 13 -0.70 -1.68 1.55
N LEU A 14 -0.33 -2.63 0.68
CA LEU A 14 0.87 -3.45 0.85
C LEU A 14 2.16 -2.63 0.76
N ASN A 15 2.27 -1.73 -0.22
CA ASN A 15 3.41 -0.83 -0.32
C ASN A 15 3.50 0.12 0.89
N PHE A 16 2.37 0.66 1.35
CA PHE A 16 2.36 1.52 2.53
C PHE A 16 2.85 0.77 3.78
N ALA A 17 2.40 -0.47 3.98
CA ALA A 17 2.87 -1.31 5.08
C ALA A 17 4.37 -1.62 4.96
N ALA A 18 4.86 -1.94 3.75
CA ALA A 18 6.27 -2.19 3.51
C ALA A 18 7.15 -0.96 3.77
N MET A 19 6.69 0.24 3.39
CA MET A 19 7.37 1.50 3.69
C MET A 19 7.46 1.76 5.20
N ALA A 20 6.40 1.43 5.96
CA ALA A 20 6.33 1.71 7.39
C ALA A 20 7.08 0.68 8.24
N PHE A 21 7.00 -0.60 7.89
CA PHE A 21 7.44 -1.72 8.74
C PHE A 21 8.48 -2.62 8.09
N GLY A 22 8.84 -2.38 6.84
CA GLY A 22 9.75 -3.24 6.09
C GLY A 22 9.06 -4.48 5.50
N THR A 23 9.86 -5.48 5.17
CA THR A 23 9.41 -6.64 4.39
C THR A 23 9.54 -7.98 5.11
N ASP A 24 9.97 -7.97 6.38
CA ASP A 24 10.23 -9.18 7.17
C ASP A 24 8.94 -9.73 7.80
N ILE A 25 8.03 -10.17 6.91
CA ILE A 25 6.71 -10.70 7.26
C ILE A 25 6.85 -12.17 7.60
N VAL A 26 6.44 -12.57 8.81
CA VAL A 26 6.47 -13.95 9.28
C VAL A 26 5.13 -14.67 9.15
N LYS A 27 4.03 -13.91 9.07
CA LYS A 27 2.70 -14.50 8.86
C LYS A 27 1.77 -13.51 8.16
N THR A 28 0.97 -14.06 7.25
CA THR A 28 -0.13 -13.34 6.60
C THR A 28 -1.44 -14.08 6.88
N THR A 29 -2.47 -13.34 7.27
CA THR A 29 -3.83 -13.86 7.42
C THR A 29 -4.77 -12.97 6.62
N SER A 30 -5.69 -13.55 5.86
CA SER A 30 -6.56 -12.75 5.02
C SER A 30 -7.99 -13.28 4.91
N THR A 31 -8.91 -12.40 4.55
CA THR A 31 -10.28 -12.72 4.17
C THR A 31 -10.66 -11.93 2.92
N CYS A 32 -11.47 -12.53 2.05
CA CYS A 32 -11.90 -11.90 0.81
C CYS A 32 -13.37 -12.18 0.53
N ILE A 33 -14.10 -11.13 0.16
CA ILE A 33 -15.44 -11.22 -0.43
C ILE A 33 -15.31 -11.02 -1.93
N LYS A 34 -15.74 -12.03 -2.70
CA LYS A 34 -15.69 -11.98 -4.16
C LYS A 34 -16.94 -11.32 -4.73
N SER A 35 -16.77 -10.58 -5.82
CA SER A 35 -17.88 -10.09 -6.63
C SER A 35 -18.53 -11.21 -7.43
N ALA A 36 -19.68 -10.92 -8.05
CA ALA A 36 -20.34 -11.84 -8.98
C ALA A 36 -19.46 -12.22 -10.21
N THR A 37 -18.42 -11.42 -10.50
CA THR A 37 -17.45 -11.71 -11.58
C THR A 37 -16.25 -12.53 -11.11
N GLY A 38 -16.20 -12.90 -9.83
CA GLY A 38 -15.15 -13.74 -9.25
C GLY A 38 -13.86 -13.01 -8.86
N ILE A 39 -13.83 -11.66 -8.94
CA ILE A 39 -12.70 -10.87 -8.43
C ILE A 39 -12.92 -10.48 -6.97
N ASP A 40 -11.85 -10.12 -6.28
CA ASP A 40 -11.88 -9.53 -4.95
C ASP A 40 -12.67 -8.21 -4.97
N ALA A 41 -13.78 -8.19 -4.26
CA ALA A 41 -14.62 -7.00 -4.12
C ALA A 41 -14.31 -6.24 -2.83
N GLN A 42 -13.93 -6.98 -1.81
CA GLN A 42 -13.51 -6.44 -0.52
C GLN A 42 -12.62 -7.46 0.16
N ASN A 43 -11.56 -6.99 0.80
CA ASN A 43 -10.66 -7.86 1.56
C ASN A 43 -10.13 -7.17 2.81
N SER A 44 -9.61 -8.00 3.73
CA SER A 44 -8.82 -7.58 4.87
C SER A 44 -7.61 -8.50 4.97
N ILE A 45 -6.44 -7.91 5.17
CA ILE A 45 -5.16 -8.61 5.25
C ILE A 45 -4.48 -8.19 6.53
N THR A 46 -4.04 -9.15 7.33
CA THR A 46 -3.20 -8.91 8.51
C THR A 46 -1.81 -9.45 8.26
N LEU A 47 -0.80 -8.61 8.46
CA LEU A 47 0.61 -8.94 8.34
C LEU A 47 1.25 -8.92 9.74
N GLU A 48 1.91 -10.01 10.12
CA GLU A 48 2.72 -10.10 11.35
C GLU A 48 4.20 -10.07 10.94
N TYR A 49 4.99 -9.23 11.62
CA TYR A 49 6.42 -9.03 11.35
C TYR A 49 7.29 -9.70 12.39
N ALA A 50 8.51 -10.08 12.02
CA ALA A 50 9.45 -10.78 12.89
C ALA A 50 9.78 -10.02 14.18
N ASP A 51 9.74 -8.70 14.16
CA ASP A 51 9.99 -7.82 15.31
C ASP A 51 8.76 -7.56 16.18
N GLY A 52 7.64 -8.25 15.93
CA GLY A 52 6.40 -8.16 16.69
C GLY A 52 5.45 -7.06 16.24
N LYS A 53 5.76 -6.31 15.20
CA LYS A 53 4.82 -5.34 14.60
C LYS A 53 3.70 -6.06 13.86
N MET A 54 2.59 -5.37 13.67
CA MET A 54 1.44 -5.87 12.93
C MET A 54 0.83 -4.77 12.07
N ALA A 55 0.47 -5.10 10.84
CA ALA A 55 -0.31 -4.23 9.97
C ALA A 55 -1.67 -4.87 9.65
N VAL A 56 -2.73 -4.07 9.68
CA VAL A 56 -4.08 -4.47 9.26
C VAL A 56 -4.46 -3.60 8.08
N LEU A 57 -4.67 -4.25 6.94
CA LEU A 57 -4.94 -3.61 5.66
C LEU A 57 -6.35 -3.92 5.22
N ASN A 58 -7.06 -2.94 4.69
CA ASN A 58 -8.40 -3.11 4.17
C ASN A 58 -8.51 -2.50 2.78
N SER A 59 -9.11 -3.23 1.85
CA SER A 59 -9.40 -2.76 0.51
C SER A 59 -10.85 -3.07 0.13
N SER A 60 -11.53 -2.13 -0.52
CA SER A 60 -12.91 -2.35 -0.96
C SER A 60 -13.22 -1.61 -2.27
N LEU A 61 -13.89 -2.33 -3.18
CA LEU A 61 -14.56 -1.76 -4.35
C LEU A 61 -16.03 -1.40 -4.05
N LEU A 62 -16.58 -1.91 -2.94
CA LEU A 62 -17.99 -1.81 -2.59
C LEU A 62 -18.28 -0.61 -1.70
N ALA A 63 -17.27 -0.13 -0.97
CA ALA A 63 -17.41 0.95 0.00
C ALA A 63 -16.37 2.05 -0.24
N LYS A 64 -16.67 3.26 0.21
CA LYS A 64 -15.71 4.35 0.29
C LYS A 64 -15.10 4.38 1.68
N SER A 65 -13.80 4.68 1.76
CA SER A 65 -13.08 4.97 3.00
C SER A 65 -12.47 6.37 2.94
N ASP A 66 -11.95 6.83 4.06
CA ASP A 66 -11.16 8.06 4.16
C ASP A 66 -9.76 7.93 3.52
N ARG A 67 -9.35 6.70 3.17
CA ARG A 67 -8.05 6.35 2.59
C ARG A 67 -6.87 6.71 3.47
N GLN A 68 -7.07 6.86 4.77
CA GLN A 68 -6.01 7.16 5.70
C GLN A 68 -5.18 5.92 6.00
N GLY A 69 -3.87 6.15 6.21
CA GLY A 69 -2.97 5.22 6.88
C GLY A 69 -2.66 5.73 8.27
N ILE A 70 -2.82 4.88 9.29
CA ILE A 70 -2.50 5.21 10.68
C ILE A 70 -1.35 4.31 11.11
N ILE A 71 -0.27 4.92 11.62
CA ILE A 71 0.87 4.19 12.19
C ILE A 71 0.92 4.55 13.68
N SER A 72 0.68 3.54 14.53
CA SER A 72 0.67 3.69 15.98
C SER A 72 1.98 3.22 16.59
N GLY A 73 2.50 3.97 17.55
CA GLY A 73 3.69 3.67 18.34
C GLY A 73 3.45 3.89 19.83
N ASP A 74 4.45 3.59 20.64
CA ASP A 74 4.42 3.72 22.10
C ASP A 74 4.42 5.18 22.60
N LYS A 75 4.85 6.12 21.75
CA LYS A 75 4.93 7.57 22.09
C LYS A 75 3.96 8.44 21.33
N GLY A 76 2.99 7.81 20.66
CA GLY A 76 2.00 8.52 19.87
C GLY A 76 1.71 7.82 18.54
N PHE A 77 1.16 8.56 17.60
CA PHE A 77 0.77 8.01 16.31
C PHE A 77 0.89 9.05 15.19
N MET A 78 0.93 8.57 13.96
CA MET A 78 0.84 9.45 12.79
C MET A 78 -0.31 9.04 11.89
N ILE A 79 -0.90 10.03 11.24
CA ILE A 79 -1.94 9.87 10.23
C ILE A 79 -1.39 10.37 8.90
N VAL A 80 -1.41 9.50 7.90
CA VAL A 80 -1.11 9.83 6.51
C VAL A 80 -2.43 9.97 5.77
N GLU A 81 -2.76 11.16 5.34
CA GLU A 81 -3.99 11.40 4.57
C GLU A 81 -3.86 10.86 3.15
N ASN A 82 -4.84 10.05 2.74
CA ASN A 82 -4.93 9.51 1.39
C ASN A 82 -3.65 8.78 0.94
N ILE A 83 -3.41 7.57 1.45
CA ILE A 83 -2.20 6.77 1.14
C ILE A 83 -1.96 6.54 -0.36
N ASN A 84 -2.98 6.70 -1.20
CA ASN A 84 -2.85 6.56 -2.65
C ASN A 84 -2.22 7.80 -3.32
N ASN A 85 -2.34 8.95 -2.68
CA ASN A 85 -1.73 10.21 -3.09
C ASN A 85 -1.66 11.13 -1.85
N PRO A 86 -0.66 10.91 -0.98
CA PRO A 86 -0.55 11.63 0.29
C PRO A 86 -0.49 13.15 0.08
N GLN A 87 -1.24 13.88 0.86
CA GLN A 87 -1.24 15.34 0.86
C GLN A 87 -0.58 15.87 2.13
N GLN A 88 -0.76 15.15 3.23
CA GLN A 88 -0.31 15.60 4.54
C GLN A 88 -0.04 14.41 5.45
N VAL A 89 0.97 14.54 6.32
CA VAL A 89 1.23 13.65 7.46
C VAL A 89 1.11 14.46 8.73
N ARG A 90 0.29 13.99 9.66
CA ARG A 90 0.11 14.58 10.99
C ARG A 90 0.65 13.65 12.06
N VAL A 91 1.45 14.18 12.99
CA VAL A 91 2.07 13.43 14.09
C VAL A 91 1.48 13.90 15.41
N TYR A 92 1.02 12.96 16.21
CA TYR A 92 0.42 13.17 17.51
C TYR A 92 1.23 12.46 18.59
N ASP A 93 1.28 13.04 19.79
CA ASP A 93 1.88 12.38 20.96
C ASP A 93 0.89 11.45 21.68
N GLU A 94 1.32 10.89 22.83
CA GLU A 94 0.53 9.99 23.69
C GLU A 94 -0.70 10.67 24.31
N ASP A 95 -0.71 12.01 24.44
CA ASP A 95 -1.82 12.82 24.93
C ASP A 95 -2.75 13.30 23.79
N TYR A 96 -2.61 12.74 22.58
CA TYR A 96 -3.36 13.11 21.37
C TYR A 96 -3.16 14.58 20.94
N GLN A 97 -2.06 15.23 21.37
CA GLN A 97 -1.73 16.57 20.94
C GLN A 97 -0.96 16.56 19.63
N LEU A 98 -1.40 17.40 18.69
CA LEU A 98 -0.70 17.56 17.41
C LEU A 98 0.68 18.17 17.65
N LYS A 99 1.74 17.45 17.28
CA LYS A 99 3.14 17.85 17.42
C LYS A 99 3.75 18.38 16.14
N ALA A 100 3.39 17.77 15.01
CA ALA A 100 3.93 18.19 13.73
C ALA A 100 2.94 17.91 12.60
N THR A 101 3.03 18.72 11.56
CA THR A 101 2.35 18.53 10.29
C THR A 101 3.38 18.66 9.18
N TYR A 102 3.39 17.70 8.27
CA TYR A 102 4.25 17.70 7.09
C TYR A 102 3.36 17.70 5.85
N ASP A 103 3.41 18.78 5.10
CA ASP A 103 2.69 18.86 3.83
C ASP A 103 3.50 18.20 2.71
N CYS A 104 2.80 17.56 1.80
CA CYS A 104 3.42 17.07 0.58
C CYS A 104 3.98 18.24 -0.25
N PRO A 105 5.11 18.08 -0.93
CA PRO A 105 5.58 19.08 -1.88
C PRO A 105 4.50 19.41 -2.92
N PRO A 106 4.51 20.62 -3.51
CA PRO A 106 3.52 21.01 -4.50
C PRO A 106 3.41 19.99 -5.65
N GLN A 107 2.19 19.56 -5.93
CA GLN A 107 1.89 18.59 -6.98
C GLN A 107 0.62 18.98 -7.73
N ILE A 108 0.52 18.55 -8.98
CA ILE A 108 -0.68 18.71 -9.83
C ILE A 108 -1.52 17.43 -9.77
N THR A 109 -0.88 16.28 -9.91
CA THR A 109 -1.54 14.96 -9.98
C THR A 109 -0.95 13.92 -9.04
N GLY A 110 0.29 14.14 -8.57
CA GLY A 110 1.12 13.17 -7.84
C GLY A 110 1.93 12.23 -8.74
N TYR A 111 1.60 12.15 -10.02
CA TYR A 111 2.38 11.34 -10.98
C TYR A 111 3.71 12.00 -11.39
N GLU A 112 3.88 13.28 -11.14
CA GLU A 112 5.11 14.05 -11.41
C GLU A 112 6.33 13.41 -10.75
N TYR A 113 6.16 12.89 -9.54
CA TYR A 113 7.26 12.27 -8.79
C TYR A 113 7.82 11.03 -9.50
N GLN A 114 6.96 10.24 -10.14
CA GLN A 114 7.41 9.08 -10.93
C GLN A 114 8.19 9.53 -12.17
N VAL A 115 7.75 10.63 -12.80
CA VAL A 115 8.45 11.21 -13.95
C VAL A 115 9.81 11.75 -13.52
N TYR A 116 9.90 12.50 -12.42
CA TYR A 116 11.16 13.01 -11.90
C TYR A 116 12.12 11.88 -11.53
N ALA A 117 11.64 10.85 -10.83
CA ALA A 117 12.46 9.69 -10.50
C ALA A 117 12.97 8.94 -11.74
N SER A 118 12.17 8.87 -12.80
CA SER A 118 12.57 8.28 -14.07
C SER A 118 13.63 9.11 -14.79
N ILE A 119 13.47 10.44 -14.82
CA ILE A 119 14.43 11.37 -15.40
C ILE A 119 15.76 11.28 -14.62
N GLU A 120 15.70 11.25 -13.30
CA GLU A 120 16.88 11.10 -12.44
C GLU A 120 17.63 9.80 -12.74
N ALA A 121 16.91 8.67 -12.83
CA ALA A 121 17.50 7.39 -13.17
C ALA A 121 18.20 7.41 -14.54
N LEU A 122 17.55 7.97 -15.55
CA LEU A 122 18.14 8.10 -16.90
C LEU A 122 19.38 8.99 -16.90
N ASN A 123 19.35 10.13 -16.22
CA ASN A 123 20.48 11.06 -16.16
C ASN A 123 21.70 10.47 -15.43
N ASN A 124 21.46 9.56 -14.48
CA ASN A 124 22.52 8.87 -13.74
C ASN A 124 22.93 7.54 -14.39
N GLY A 125 22.31 7.15 -15.50
CA GLY A 125 22.59 5.86 -16.16
C GLY A 125 22.17 4.65 -15.32
N TRP A 126 21.21 4.81 -14.40
CA TRP A 126 20.69 3.70 -13.59
C TRP A 126 19.74 2.82 -14.40
N LEU A 127 19.81 1.51 -14.18
CA LEU A 127 18.91 0.54 -14.83
C LEU A 127 17.53 0.49 -14.21
N GLU A 128 17.40 0.99 -12.98
CA GLU A 128 16.14 1.05 -12.23
C GLU A 128 16.14 2.25 -11.26
N SER A 129 14.98 2.67 -10.84
CA SER A 129 14.85 3.71 -9.82
C SER A 129 15.14 3.15 -8.43
N PRO A 130 15.99 3.79 -7.60
CA PRO A 130 16.23 3.38 -6.23
C PRO A 130 14.98 3.54 -5.33
N TYR A 131 14.02 4.36 -5.73
CA TYR A 131 12.77 4.56 -4.99
C TYR A 131 11.78 3.41 -5.16
N MET A 132 11.87 2.65 -6.25
CA MET A 132 11.07 1.45 -6.51
C MET A 132 11.88 0.46 -7.37
N PRO A 133 12.80 -0.29 -6.75
CA PRO A 133 13.62 -1.29 -7.45
C PRO A 133 12.76 -2.42 -8.03
N HIS A 134 13.23 -3.07 -9.09
CA HIS A 134 12.56 -4.22 -9.70
C HIS A 134 12.31 -5.35 -8.69
N ALA A 135 13.25 -5.56 -7.78
CA ALA A 135 13.09 -6.56 -6.71
C ALA A 135 11.87 -6.29 -5.82
N GLU A 136 11.61 -5.01 -5.49
CA GLU A 136 10.45 -4.63 -4.68
C GLU A 136 9.15 -4.82 -5.48
N THR A 137 9.14 -4.44 -6.75
CA THR A 137 7.99 -4.71 -7.63
C THR A 137 7.67 -6.20 -7.69
N LEU A 138 8.68 -7.07 -7.88
CA LEU A 138 8.50 -8.51 -7.92
C LEU A 138 8.00 -9.06 -6.57
N ARG A 139 8.55 -8.58 -5.46
CA ARG A 139 8.13 -8.98 -4.12
C ARG A 139 6.65 -8.69 -3.87
N ILE A 140 6.20 -7.47 -4.18
CA ILE A 140 4.79 -7.09 -4.02
C ILE A 140 3.89 -7.93 -4.93
N MET A 141 4.28 -8.17 -6.17
CA MET A 141 3.51 -9.00 -7.10
C MET A 141 3.40 -10.44 -6.60
N GLN A 142 4.48 -11.02 -6.08
CA GLN A 142 4.47 -12.36 -5.47
C GLN A 142 3.54 -12.43 -4.25
N GLN A 143 3.53 -11.39 -3.41
CA GLN A 143 2.63 -11.31 -2.26
C GLN A 143 1.17 -11.23 -2.70
N MET A 144 0.86 -10.42 -3.70
CA MET A 144 -0.48 -10.32 -4.28
C MET A 144 -0.93 -11.64 -4.93
N ASP A 145 -0.03 -12.34 -5.64
CA ASP A 145 -0.31 -13.64 -6.24
C ASP A 145 -0.57 -14.73 -5.18
N ALA A 146 0.15 -14.69 -4.05
CA ALA A 146 -0.09 -15.60 -2.93
C ALA A 146 -1.49 -15.39 -2.33
N LEU A 147 -1.90 -14.14 -2.10
CA LEU A 147 -3.24 -13.78 -1.62
C LEU A 147 -4.32 -14.21 -2.62
N ARG A 148 -4.12 -13.91 -3.89
CA ARG A 148 -5.03 -14.31 -4.97
C ARG A 148 -5.23 -15.83 -5.01
N LYS A 149 -4.15 -16.59 -4.88
CA LYS A 149 -4.18 -18.06 -4.83
C LYS A 149 -4.93 -18.57 -3.60
N GLU A 150 -4.69 -17.99 -2.43
CA GLU A 150 -5.40 -18.31 -1.18
C GLU A 150 -6.91 -18.07 -1.35
N TRP A 151 -7.30 -16.98 -1.99
CA TRP A 151 -8.70 -16.65 -2.24
C TRP A 151 -9.33 -17.47 -3.39
N GLY A 152 -8.56 -18.28 -4.10
CA GLY A 152 -9.05 -19.07 -5.24
C GLY A 152 -9.56 -18.17 -6.38
N ILE A 153 -8.86 -17.07 -6.67
CA ILE A 153 -9.15 -16.18 -7.80
C ILE A 153 -8.26 -16.58 -8.97
N ILE A 154 -8.89 -16.98 -10.08
CA ILE A 154 -8.21 -17.41 -11.32
C ILE A 154 -8.55 -16.40 -12.40
N TYR A 155 -7.53 -15.95 -13.14
CA TYR A 155 -7.76 -15.09 -14.28
C TYR A 155 -8.13 -15.89 -15.53
N PRO A 156 -8.95 -15.32 -16.44
CA PRO A 156 -9.47 -16.06 -17.60
C PRO A 156 -8.41 -16.59 -18.59
N PHE A 157 -7.17 -16.17 -18.44
CA PHE A 157 -6.08 -16.47 -19.37
C PHE A 157 -4.94 -17.29 -18.74
N GLU A 158 -5.18 -17.84 -17.55
CA GLU A 158 -4.25 -18.73 -16.82
C GLU A 158 -4.64 -20.19 -16.97
#